data_c490b108eabb9c2bfc005dc73bfd7be7
#
_entry.id   c490b108eabb9c2bfc005dc73bfd7be7
#
_cell.length_a   1.000
_cell.length_b   1.000
_cell.length_c   1.000
_cell.angle_alpha   90.00
_cell.angle_beta   90.00
_cell.angle_gamma   90.00
#
_symmetry.space_group_name_H-M   'P 1'
#
loop_
_entity.id
_entity.type
_entity.pdbx_description
1 polymer ?
#
loop_
_entity_poly.entity_id
_entity_poly.type
_entity_poly.pdbx_seq_one_letter_code
_entity_poly.pdbx_strand_id
1 'polypeptide(L)'
;MFKNHPKGLLAAALSNMGERFGYYIMNAVLVLFLCSKFGLPEEKATAIYSVFYMGIYILSLVGGIIADRTQNYKATIQSGLIVMASGYVILSIPILATSGNIGWLLPLTCVALFLIAFGNGLFKGNLQAIVGQMYDNFEAEAAKQGEEALAAAKTRRDPGFQIFYMFINVGGLIAPFVAPVLRSWWLNHNGLAYNADLPALCHQYIEAGAAMAPDAIAKMNDLIALVTVTVPANLTDFCQNYLAVFNTGVHYSFLASVAAMLISLGIFLATKKELPTPARKAAQQSSDYTAEERAAMATEIRQRIYALFAVLVIAVFFWWSFHQNGTSMSLFARDFVITSAIPPEIWQAVNPFFVIVLTFPMMWLFATQWGRRFSTPKKIAIGMGIAGIAYLFMSVFCFQHGYPSATEFRALDASTAESLKSGPMVLIIYYFFMTVAELFISPLGLSFVSKVAPKNLLGLCQGLWLGATAVGNGFLWIGPLMYNKIDIWQCWAVFFAVCFISMAVMLGMVKWLERVTK
;
A
#
# COMPACT_ATOMS: atom_id res chain seq x y z
N MET A 1 -24.15 14.69 1.08
CA MET A 1 -22.68 14.58 1.12
C MET A 1 -22.03 15.62 0.18
N PHE A 2 -22.31 15.63 -1.13
CA PHE A 2 -21.66 16.51 -2.11
C PHE A 2 -22.26 17.90 -2.32
N LYS A 3 -23.47 18.16 -1.82
CA LYS A 3 -24.31 19.32 -2.15
C LYS A 3 -23.67 20.71 -1.89
N ASN A 4 -22.64 20.75 -1.06
CA ASN A 4 -21.97 21.98 -0.62
C ASN A 4 -20.45 21.98 -0.91
N HIS A 5 -19.99 21.12 -1.83
CA HIS A 5 -18.61 21.00 -2.26
C HIS A 5 -18.45 21.40 -3.75
N PRO A 6 -17.24 21.69 -4.22
CA PRO A 6 -16.98 21.97 -5.63
C PRO A 6 -17.51 20.85 -6.53
N LYS A 7 -18.12 21.19 -7.67
CA LYS A 7 -18.75 20.24 -8.60
C LYS A 7 -17.80 19.13 -9.09
N GLY A 8 -16.54 19.42 -9.28
CA GLY A 8 -15.53 18.46 -9.73
C GLY A 8 -15.05 17.46 -8.67
N LEU A 9 -15.39 17.64 -7.37
CA LEU A 9 -14.90 16.78 -6.29
C LEU A 9 -15.33 15.32 -6.47
N LEU A 10 -16.60 15.08 -6.81
CA LEU A 10 -17.12 13.72 -7.03
C LEU A 10 -16.39 13.03 -8.19
N ALA A 11 -16.19 13.76 -9.27
CA ALA A 11 -15.50 13.25 -10.46
C ALA A 11 -14.04 12.87 -10.14
N ALA A 12 -13.32 13.74 -9.42
CA ALA A 12 -11.96 13.45 -8.97
C ALA A 12 -11.93 12.25 -8.00
N ALA A 13 -12.87 12.16 -7.07
CA ALA A 13 -12.97 11.07 -6.12
C ALA A 13 -13.26 9.72 -6.81
N LEU A 14 -14.19 9.68 -7.78
CA LEU A 14 -14.51 8.48 -8.55
C LEU A 14 -13.36 8.04 -9.47
N SER A 15 -12.68 8.98 -10.14
CA SER A 15 -11.50 8.67 -10.94
C SER A 15 -10.37 8.09 -10.07
N ASN A 16 -10.15 8.67 -8.88
CA ASN A 16 -9.18 8.17 -7.93
C ASN A 16 -9.56 6.78 -7.39
N MET A 17 -10.85 6.56 -7.08
CA MET A 17 -11.36 5.26 -6.64
C MET A 17 -11.11 4.18 -7.69
N GLY A 18 -11.41 4.44 -8.97
CA GLY A 18 -11.19 3.49 -10.06
C GLY A 18 -9.72 3.14 -10.25
N GLU A 19 -8.84 4.13 -10.20
CA GLU A 19 -7.39 3.93 -10.26
C GLU A 19 -6.90 3.13 -9.04
N ARG A 20 -7.30 3.49 -7.84
CA ARG A 20 -6.94 2.76 -6.62
C ARG A 20 -7.48 1.33 -6.60
N PHE A 21 -8.71 1.13 -7.07
CA PHE A 21 -9.30 -0.20 -7.19
C PHE A 21 -8.44 -1.12 -8.07
N GLY A 22 -8.07 -0.67 -9.29
CA GLY A 22 -7.19 -1.44 -10.17
C GLY A 22 -5.80 -1.70 -9.56
N TYR A 23 -5.24 -0.72 -8.86
CA TYR A 23 -3.97 -0.86 -8.16
C TYR A 23 -4.05 -1.91 -7.04
N TYR A 24 -5.08 -1.86 -6.18
CA TYR A 24 -5.22 -2.78 -5.07
C TYR A 24 -5.52 -4.22 -5.49
N ILE A 25 -6.21 -4.44 -6.62
CA ILE A 25 -6.37 -5.79 -7.21
C ILE A 25 -4.99 -6.42 -7.46
N MET A 26 -4.11 -5.70 -8.15
CA MET A 26 -2.76 -6.17 -8.47
C MET A 26 -1.90 -6.30 -7.22
N ASN A 27 -1.94 -5.28 -6.34
CA ASN A 27 -1.13 -5.23 -5.13
C ASN A 27 -1.41 -6.42 -4.20
N ALA A 28 -2.67 -6.85 -4.11
CA ALA A 28 -3.07 -7.96 -3.25
C ALA A 28 -2.43 -9.29 -3.66
N VAL A 29 -2.18 -9.50 -4.95
CA VAL A 29 -1.69 -10.79 -5.48
C VAL A 29 -0.26 -10.76 -5.98
N LEU A 30 0.41 -9.60 -6.06
CA LEU A 30 1.67 -9.45 -6.79
C LEU A 30 2.79 -10.37 -6.28
N VAL A 31 3.00 -10.45 -4.97
CA VAL A 31 4.06 -11.31 -4.41
C VAL A 31 3.76 -12.78 -4.71
N LEU A 32 2.53 -13.22 -4.43
CA LEU A 32 2.10 -14.59 -4.68
C LEU A 32 2.13 -14.94 -6.17
N PHE A 33 1.77 -13.98 -7.03
CA PHE A 33 1.87 -14.13 -8.48
C PHE A 33 3.32 -14.34 -8.95
N LEU A 34 4.27 -13.55 -8.45
CA LEU A 34 5.67 -13.70 -8.80
C LEU A 34 6.22 -15.07 -8.38
N CYS A 35 5.84 -15.54 -7.19
CA CYS A 35 6.20 -16.88 -6.71
C CYS A 35 5.54 -17.97 -7.58
N SER A 36 4.24 -17.91 -7.83
CA SER A 36 3.50 -18.96 -8.55
C SER A 36 3.82 -19.01 -10.04
N LYS A 37 4.08 -17.86 -10.67
CA LYS A 37 4.37 -17.80 -12.11
C LYS A 37 5.80 -18.18 -12.44
N PHE A 38 6.77 -17.66 -11.69
CA PHE A 38 8.20 -17.76 -12.00
C PHE A 38 8.95 -18.74 -11.11
N GLY A 39 8.29 -19.36 -10.11
CA GLY A 39 8.98 -20.19 -9.12
C GLY A 39 9.97 -19.40 -8.24
N LEU A 40 9.82 -18.07 -8.13
CA LEU A 40 10.74 -17.25 -7.38
C LEU A 40 10.61 -17.53 -5.88
N PRO A 41 11.75 -17.60 -5.15
CA PRO A 41 11.74 -17.54 -3.70
C PRO A 41 11.06 -16.24 -3.22
N GLU A 42 10.40 -16.29 -2.06
CA GLU A 42 9.64 -15.17 -1.51
C GLU A 42 10.47 -13.91 -1.31
N GLU A 43 11.76 -14.07 -0.95
CA GLU A 43 12.68 -12.95 -0.78
C GLU A 43 12.90 -12.21 -2.11
N LYS A 44 13.08 -12.95 -3.22
CA LYS A 44 13.25 -12.35 -4.55
C LYS A 44 11.97 -11.71 -5.06
N ALA A 45 10.83 -12.38 -4.90
CA ALA A 45 9.53 -11.83 -5.27
C ALA A 45 9.22 -10.54 -4.49
N THR A 46 9.49 -10.54 -3.18
CA THR A 46 9.28 -9.36 -2.33
C THR A 46 10.32 -8.26 -2.60
N ALA A 47 11.53 -8.58 -3.04
CA ALA A 47 12.49 -7.58 -3.48
C ALA A 47 11.97 -6.82 -4.72
N ILE A 48 11.42 -7.53 -5.72
CA ILE A 48 10.76 -6.91 -6.88
C ILE A 48 9.59 -6.04 -6.43
N TYR A 49 8.73 -6.56 -5.55
CA TYR A 49 7.61 -5.82 -4.97
C TYR A 49 8.08 -4.55 -4.25
N SER A 50 9.16 -4.63 -3.46
CA SER A 50 9.70 -3.50 -2.69
C SER A 50 10.19 -2.38 -3.60
N VAL A 51 10.94 -2.72 -4.66
CA VAL A 51 11.41 -1.76 -5.67
C VAL A 51 10.23 -1.11 -6.40
N PHE A 52 9.26 -1.90 -6.80
CA PHE A 52 8.03 -1.41 -7.42
C PHE A 52 7.29 -0.44 -6.49
N TYR A 53 7.07 -0.82 -5.22
CA TYR A 53 6.32 -0.03 -4.26
C TYR A 53 7.05 1.25 -3.86
N MET A 54 8.38 1.19 -3.72
CA MET A 54 9.23 2.38 -3.58
C MET A 54 9.08 3.31 -4.80
N GLY A 55 9.11 2.73 -6.00
CA GLY A 55 8.99 3.45 -7.27
C GLY A 55 7.71 4.27 -7.37
N ILE A 56 6.57 3.74 -6.92
CA ILE A 56 5.27 4.45 -6.90
C ILE A 56 5.36 5.81 -6.20
N TYR A 57 6.06 5.87 -5.07
CA TYR A 57 6.17 7.10 -4.28
C TYR A 57 7.27 8.04 -4.81
N ILE A 58 8.42 7.51 -5.22
CA ILE A 58 9.50 8.33 -5.81
C ILE A 58 9.07 8.94 -7.14
N LEU A 59 8.43 8.15 -8.01
CA LEU A 59 7.98 8.63 -9.31
C LEU A 59 6.83 9.64 -9.21
N SER A 60 6.13 9.71 -8.06
CA SER A 60 5.16 10.79 -7.81
C SER A 60 5.83 12.18 -7.73
N LEU A 61 7.08 12.26 -7.24
CA LEU A 61 7.85 13.51 -7.29
C LEU A 61 8.17 13.89 -8.73
N VAL A 62 8.56 12.91 -9.55
CA VAL A 62 8.84 13.12 -10.97
C VAL A 62 7.57 13.58 -11.70
N GLY A 63 6.43 12.95 -11.43
CA GLY A 63 5.14 13.34 -12.00
C GLY A 63 4.72 14.77 -11.64
N GLY A 64 4.96 15.18 -10.38
CA GLY A 64 4.73 16.55 -9.93
C GLY A 64 5.61 17.55 -10.67
N ILE A 65 6.91 17.27 -10.81
CA ILE A 65 7.86 18.12 -11.55
C ILE A 65 7.44 18.27 -13.02
N ILE A 66 7.01 17.18 -13.66
CA ILE A 66 6.53 17.21 -15.05
C ILE A 66 5.30 18.11 -15.16
N ALA A 67 4.31 17.97 -14.29
CA ALA A 67 3.09 18.78 -14.29
C ALA A 67 3.39 20.26 -14.02
N ASP A 68 4.28 20.56 -13.07
CA ASP A 68 4.70 21.91 -12.74
C ASP A 68 5.44 22.60 -13.89
N ARG A 69 6.34 21.86 -14.58
CA ARG A 69 7.08 22.42 -15.73
C ARG A 69 6.21 22.61 -16.95
N THR A 70 5.35 21.66 -17.25
CA THR A 70 4.45 21.73 -18.42
C THR A 70 3.22 22.59 -18.17
N GLN A 71 2.88 22.89 -16.91
CA GLN A 71 1.65 23.55 -16.47
C GLN A 71 0.37 22.86 -17.00
N ASN A 72 0.47 21.57 -17.31
CA ASN A 72 -0.62 20.79 -17.90
C ASN A 72 -0.96 19.56 -17.06
N TYR A 73 -1.42 19.80 -15.84
CA TYR A 73 -1.80 18.76 -14.88
C TYR A 73 -2.81 17.75 -15.46
N LYS A 74 -3.80 18.25 -16.25
CA LYS A 74 -4.83 17.37 -16.84
C LYS A 74 -4.26 16.40 -17.86
N ALA A 75 -3.34 16.84 -18.71
CA ALA A 75 -2.66 15.96 -19.65
C ALA A 75 -1.74 14.98 -18.93
N THR A 76 -1.03 15.43 -17.89
CA THR A 76 -0.17 14.58 -17.07
C THR A 76 -0.97 13.45 -16.40
N ILE A 77 -2.12 13.76 -15.80
CA ILE A 77 -3.04 12.77 -15.21
C ILE A 77 -3.55 11.78 -16.27
N GLN A 78 -4.00 12.29 -17.41
CA GLN A 78 -4.48 11.47 -18.54
C GLN A 78 -3.39 10.51 -19.03
N SER A 79 -2.17 11.01 -19.25
CA SER A 79 -1.02 10.19 -19.64
C SER A 79 -0.71 9.15 -18.58
N GLY A 80 -0.81 9.49 -17.30
CA GLY A 80 -0.63 8.57 -16.18
C GLY A 80 -1.58 7.37 -16.23
N LEU A 81 -2.87 7.61 -16.45
CA LEU A 81 -3.87 6.56 -16.58
C LEU A 81 -3.62 5.66 -17.79
N ILE A 82 -3.21 6.22 -18.93
CA ILE A 82 -2.88 5.45 -20.15
C ILE A 82 -1.64 4.59 -19.92
N VAL A 83 -0.58 5.15 -19.34
CA VAL A 83 0.66 4.42 -19.06
C VAL A 83 0.41 3.29 -18.06
N MET A 84 -0.38 3.53 -17.00
CA MET A 84 -0.79 2.44 -16.08
C MET A 84 -1.58 1.35 -16.79
N ALA A 85 -2.58 1.73 -17.60
CA ALA A 85 -3.36 0.76 -18.36
C ALA A 85 -2.47 -0.10 -19.26
N SER A 86 -1.47 0.48 -19.93
CA SER A 86 -0.50 -0.27 -20.75
C SER A 86 0.30 -1.28 -19.93
N GLY A 87 0.75 -0.91 -18.72
CA GLY A 87 1.41 -1.82 -17.81
C GLY A 87 0.51 -2.99 -17.38
N TYR A 88 -0.74 -2.73 -17.03
CA TYR A 88 -1.70 -3.78 -16.69
C TYR A 88 -2.04 -4.67 -17.89
N VAL A 89 -2.12 -4.13 -19.11
CA VAL A 89 -2.30 -4.93 -20.34
C VAL A 89 -1.17 -5.93 -20.50
N ILE A 90 0.10 -5.51 -20.33
CA ILE A 90 1.24 -6.42 -20.38
C ILE A 90 1.13 -7.53 -19.32
N LEU A 91 0.77 -7.17 -18.08
CA LEU A 91 0.57 -8.16 -17.01
C LEU A 91 -0.61 -9.10 -17.28
N SER A 92 -1.63 -8.66 -18.01
CA SER A 92 -2.84 -9.48 -18.28
C SER A 92 -2.63 -10.56 -19.33
N ILE A 93 -1.51 -10.57 -20.06
CA ILE A 93 -1.22 -11.56 -21.10
C ILE A 93 -0.81 -12.88 -20.43
N PRO A 94 -1.57 -13.99 -20.59
CA PRO A 94 -1.36 -15.23 -19.87
C PRO A 94 -0.25 -16.09 -20.53
N ILE A 95 0.98 -15.60 -20.57
CA ILE A 95 2.12 -16.36 -21.05
C ILE A 95 2.64 -17.24 -19.92
N LEU A 96 2.69 -18.56 -20.12
CA LEU A 96 3.26 -19.50 -19.17
C LEU A 96 4.79 -19.29 -19.07
N ALA A 97 5.30 -19.18 -17.85
CA ALA A 97 6.75 -19.11 -17.63
C ALA A 97 7.35 -20.52 -17.74
N THR A 98 8.43 -20.62 -18.50
CA THR A 98 9.22 -21.84 -18.72
C THR A 98 10.70 -21.51 -18.62
N SER A 99 11.57 -22.49 -18.44
CA SER A 99 13.02 -22.30 -18.44
C SER A 99 13.54 -21.60 -19.71
N GLY A 100 12.86 -21.79 -20.83
CA GLY A 100 13.24 -21.19 -22.12
C GLY A 100 12.84 -19.71 -22.27
N ASN A 101 11.85 -19.22 -21.52
CA ASN A 101 11.36 -17.84 -21.69
C ASN A 101 11.48 -16.93 -20.47
N ILE A 102 11.84 -17.45 -19.31
CA ILE A 102 11.96 -16.69 -18.06
C ILE A 102 12.94 -15.52 -18.21
N GLY A 103 13.99 -15.68 -19.02
CA GLY A 103 15.04 -14.68 -19.25
C GLY A 103 14.53 -13.37 -19.86
N TRP A 104 13.42 -13.37 -20.60
CA TRP A 104 12.79 -12.17 -21.14
C TRP A 104 11.43 -11.86 -20.50
N LEU A 105 10.72 -12.87 -20.01
CA LEU A 105 9.37 -12.70 -19.46
C LEU A 105 9.39 -12.01 -18.09
N LEU A 106 10.36 -12.34 -17.24
CA LEU A 106 10.53 -11.67 -15.94
C LEU A 106 10.95 -10.19 -16.11
N PRO A 107 11.95 -9.82 -16.93
CA PRO A 107 12.20 -8.42 -17.28
C PRO A 107 10.99 -7.70 -17.87
N LEU A 108 10.21 -8.33 -18.75
CA LEU A 108 8.99 -7.73 -19.29
C LEU A 108 7.96 -7.46 -18.19
N THR A 109 7.81 -8.37 -17.23
CA THR A 109 6.97 -8.17 -16.03
C THR A 109 7.48 -6.98 -15.20
N CYS A 110 8.79 -6.83 -15.00
CA CYS A 110 9.38 -5.68 -14.31
C CYS A 110 9.15 -4.37 -15.08
N VAL A 111 9.22 -4.38 -16.41
CA VAL A 111 8.87 -3.20 -17.24
C VAL A 111 7.40 -2.84 -17.07
N ALA A 112 6.50 -3.81 -17.05
CA ALA A 112 5.09 -3.57 -16.81
C ALA A 112 4.84 -2.93 -15.43
N LEU A 113 5.50 -3.44 -14.38
CA LEU A 113 5.46 -2.85 -13.04
C LEU A 113 6.01 -1.42 -13.03
N PHE A 114 7.11 -1.17 -13.74
CA PHE A 114 7.65 0.18 -13.88
C PHE A 114 6.66 1.13 -14.56
N LEU A 115 6.00 0.71 -15.64
CA LEU A 115 4.97 1.52 -16.31
C LEU A 115 3.81 1.83 -15.37
N ILE A 116 3.37 0.86 -14.55
CA ILE A 116 2.33 1.08 -13.55
C ILE A 116 2.80 2.09 -12.50
N ALA A 117 4.01 1.95 -11.97
CA ALA A 117 4.57 2.86 -10.97
C ALA A 117 4.75 4.29 -11.53
N PHE A 118 5.25 4.42 -12.75
CA PHE A 118 5.45 5.70 -13.42
C PHE A 118 4.12 6.38 -13.74
N GLY A 119 3.16 5.64 -14.30
CA GLY A 119 1.82 6.16 -14.57
C GLY A 119 1.10 6.61 -13.28
N ASN A 120 1.23 5.84 -12.19
CA ASN A 120 0.73 6.23 -10.88
C ASN A 120 1.39 7.53 -10.38
N GLY A 121 2.70 7.69 -10.58
CA GLY A 121 3.42 8.91 -10.27
C GLY A 121 2.88 10.13 -11.02
N LEU A 122 2.55 9.97 -12.32
CA LEU A 122 1.93 11.03 -13.11
C LEU A 122 0.50 11.37 -12.66
N PHE A 123 -0.21 10.42 -12.07
CA PHE A 123 -1.62 10.56 -11.69
C PHE A 123 -1.80 11.11 -10.27
N LYS A 124 -1.24 10.43 -9.27
CA LYS A 124 -1.64 10.53 -7.85
C LYS A 124 -1.47 11.94 -7.27
N GLY A 125 -0.27 12.49 -7.31
CA GLY A 125 0.02 13.82 -6.75
C GLY A 125 -0.69 14.94 -7.50
N ASN A 126 -0.80 14.82 -8.81
CA ASN A 126 -1.39 15.82 -9.67
C ASN A 126 -2.92 15.91 -9.53
N LEU A 127 -3.60 14.78 -9.30
CA LEU A 127 -5.04 14.81 -9.01
C LEU A 127 -5.33 15.47 -7.66
N GLN A 128 -4.50 15.21 -6.64
CA GLN A 128 -4.60 15.87 -5.34
C GLN A 128 -4.39 17.39 -5.45
N ALA A 129 -3.45 17.82 -6.29
CA ALA A 129 -3.22 19.24 -6.57
C ALA A 129 -4.45 19.89 -7.23
N ILE A 130 -5.12 19.20 -8.17
CA ILE A 130 -6.38 19.66 -8.76
C ILE A 130 -7.47 19.82 -7.71
N VAL A 131 -7.63 18.84 -6.79
CA VAL A 131 -8.60 18.93 -5.69
C VAL A 131 -8.28 20.13 -4.80
N GLY A 132 -7.00 20.35 -4.46
CA GLY A 132 -6.57 21.55 -3.72
C GLY A 132 -7.00 22.85 -4.43
N GLN A 133 -6.75 22.95 -5.72
CA GLN A 133 -7.15 24.12 -6.52
C GLN A 133 -8.67 24.33 -6.60
N MET A 134 -9.47 23.24 -6.59
CA MET A 134 -10.93 23.37 -6.52
C MET A 134 -11.35 24.12 -5.27
N TYR A 135 -10.73 23.83 -4.12
CA TYR A 135 -11.03 24.52 -2.87
C TYR A 135 -10.47 25.93 -2.83
N ASP A 136 -9.29 26.19 -3.41
CA ASP A 136 -8.75 27.54 -3.55
C ASP A 136 -9.70 28.41 -4.37
N ASN A 137 -10.25 27.90 -5.48
CA ASN A 137 -11.22 28.62 -6.31
C ASN A 137 -12.56 28.80 -5.58
N PHE A 138 -13.02 27.77 -4.84
CA PHE A 138 -14.25 27.82 -4.07
C PHE A 138 -14.18 28.85 -2.93
N GLU A 139 -13.06 28.93 -2.24
CA GLU A 139 -12.78 29.91 -1.19
C GLU A 139 -12.66 31.33 -1.78
N ALA A 140 -11.99 31.47 -2.94
CA ALA A 140 -11.87 32.75 -3.63
C ALA A 140 -13.23 33.31 -4.11
N GLU A 141 -14.13 32.43 -4.55
CA GLU A 141 -15.49 32.83 -4.93
C GLU A 141 -16.34 33.22 -3.71
N ALA A 142 -16.21 32.47 -2.62
CA ALA A 142 -16.87 32.79 -1.35
C ALA A 142 -16.38 34.12 -0.74
N ALA A 143 -15.08 34.45 -0.91
CA ALA A 143 -14.53 35.71 -0.45
C ALA A 143 -15.17 36.94 -1.12
N LYS A 144 -15.65 36.82 -2.35
CA LYS A 144 -16.40 37.88 -3.04
C LYS A 144 -17.78 38.14 -2.43
N GLN A 145 -18.32 37.13 -1.69
CA GLN A 145 -19.65 37.19 -1.04
C GLN A 145 -19.56 37.69 0.41
N GLY A 146 -18.36 37.85 0.97
CA GLY A 146 -18.08 38.37 2.30
C GLY A 146 -17.35 37.40 3.23
N GLU A 147 -16.94 37.92 4.40
CA GLU A 147 -16.11 37.18 5.36
C GLU A 147 -16.82 35.94 5.94
N GLU A 148 -18.12 36.01 6.18
CA GLU A 148 -18.92 34.89 6.71
C GLU A 148 -18.96 33.74 5.69
N ALA A 149 -19.19 34.05 4.41
CA ALA A 149 -19.19 33.06 3.33
C ALA A 149 -17.80 32.42 3.16
N LEU A 150 -16.72 33.22 3.25
CA LEU A 150 -15.35 32.72 3.21
C LEU A 150 -15.04 31.79 4.39
N ALA A 151 -15.44 32.17 5.61
CA ALA A 151 -15.27 31.34 6.79
C ALA A 151 -15.99 29.99 6.65
N ALA A 152 -17.24 30.01 6.16
CA ALA A 152 -18.01 28.81 5.87
C ALA A 152 -17.37 27.94 4.76
N ALA A 153 -16.78 28.53 3.73
CA ALA A 153 -16.10 27.82 2.65
C ALA A 153 -14.84 27.11 3.16
N LYS A 154 -14.02 27.78 3.97
CA LYS A 154 -12.80 27.21 4.58
C LYS A 154 -13.08 25.98 5.44
N THR A 155 -14.20 25.96 6.17
CA THR A 155 -14.57 24.79 6.99
C THR A 155 -14.91 23.55 6.17
N ARG A 156 -15.13 23.66 4.86
CA ARG A 156 -15.50 22.55 3.96
C ARG A 156 -14.33 21.86 3.30
N ARG A 157 -13.15 22.48 3.32
CA ARG A 157 -11.95 21.93 2.68
C ARG A 157 -11.54 20.59 3.28
N ASP A 158 -11.39 20.52 4.60
CA ASP A 158 -11.01 19.29 5.28
C ASP A 158 -12.01 18.15 5.07
N PRO A 159 -13.33 18.34 5.26
CA PRO A 159 -14.33 17.34 4.91
C PRO A 159 -14.27 16.89 3.44
N GLY A 160 -13.96 17.78 2.52
CA GLY A 160 -13.82 17.44 1.10
C GLY A 160 -12.64 16.52 0.81
N PHE A 161 -11.49 16.79 1.42
CA PHE A 161 -10.35 15.88 1.33
C PHE A 161 -10.63 14.54 2.03
N GLN A 162 -11.39 14.52 3.13
CA GLN A 162 -11.82 13.28 3.78
C GLN A 162 -12.74 12.45 2.87
N ILE A 163 -13.69 13.09 2.17
CA ILE A 163 -14.51 12.42 1.16
C ILE A 163 -13.65 11.82 0.06
N PHE A 164 -12.72 12.62 -0.49
CA PHE A 164 -11.79 12.16 -1.51
C PHE A 164 -10.98 10.93 -1.04
N TYR A 165 -10.48 10.96 0.20
CA TYR A 165 -9.73 9.86 0.81
C TYR A 165 -10.61 8.63 1.08
N MET A 166 -11.85 8.81 1.51
CA MET A 166 -12.80 7.72 1.74
C MET A 166 -13.03 6.88 0.47
N PHE A 167 -13.11 7.52 -0.70
CA PHE A 167 -13.27 6.80 -1.97
C PHE A 167 -12.06 5.92 -2.31
N ILE A 168 -10.85 6.30 -1.90
CA ILE A 168 -9.65 5.46 -1.99
C ILE A 168 -9.87 4.15 -1.22
N ASN A 169 -10.35 4.26 0.02
CA ASN A 169 -10.55 3.12 0.90
C ASN A 169 -11.72 2.23 0.48
N VAL A 170 -12.76 2.79 -0.15
CA VAL A 170 -13.83 1.99 -0.78
C VAL A 170 -13.26 1.12 -1.90
N GLY A 171 -12.38 1.68 -2.75
CA GLY A 171 -11.65 0.90 -3.75
C GLY A 171 -10.79 -0.19 -3.13
N GLY A 172 -10.03 0.16 -2.07
CA GLY A 172 -9.16 -0.76 -1.33
C GLY A 172 -9.91 -1.88 -0.60
N LEU A 173 -11.13 -1.62 -0.15
CA LEU A 173 -11.97 -2.62 0.53
C LEU A 173 -12.45 -3.72 -0.43
N ILE A 174 -12.85 -3.34 -1.63
CA ILE A 174 -13.46 -4.28 -2.60
C ILE A 174 -12.39 -5.02 -3.43
N ALA A 175 -11.30 -4.36 -3.76
CA ALA A 175 -10.29 -4.87 -4.69
C ALA A 175 -9.70 -6.25 -4.32
N PRO A 176 -9.33 -6.56 -3.05
CA PRO A 176 -8.74 -7.84 -2.68
C PRO A 176 -9.65 -9.06 -2.94
N PHE A 177 -10.95 -8.86 -3.11
CA PHE A 177 -11.88 -9.95 -3.43
C PHE A 177 -11.88 -10.32 -4.92
N VAL A 178 -11.47 -9.42 -5.80
CA VAL A 178 -11.57 -9.61 -7.25
C VAL A 178 -10.65 -10.72 -7.73
N ALA A 179 -9.39 -10.71 -7.30
CA ALA A 179 -8.39 -11.67 -7.77
C ALA A 179 -8.71 -13.11 -7.34
N PRO A 180 -9.02 -13.40 -6.04
CA PRO A 180 -9.42 -14.73 -5.63
C PRO A 180 -10.68 -15.24 -6.33
N VAL A 181 -11.68 -14.38 -6.53
CA VAL A 181 -12.92 -14.76 -7.21
C VAL A 181 -12.66 -15.15 -8.67
N LEU A 182 -11.93 -14.34 -9.42
CA LEU A 182 -11.62 -14.63 -10.83
C LEU A 182 -10.73 -15.86 -10.97
N ARG A 183 -9.73 -16.03 -10.10
CA ARG A 183 -8.85 -17.19 -10.08
C ARG A 183 -9.62 -18.46 -9.73
N SER A 184 -10.45 -18.46 -8.71
CA SER A 184 -11.25 -19.61 -8.30
C SER A 184 -12.29 -19.97 -9.36
N TRP A 185 -12.94 -18.97 -9.97
CA TRP A 185 -13.85 -19.19 -11.09
C TRP A 185 -13.16 -19.92 -12.25
N TRP A 186 -11.94 -19.47 -12.64
CA TRP A 186 -11.20 -20.08 -13.73
C TRP A 186 -10.68 -21.48 -13.40
N LEU A 187 -10.19 -21.70 -12.18
CA LEU A 187 -9.79 -23.02 -11.70
C LEU A 187 -10.98 -24.00 -11.75
N ASN A 188 -12.11 -23.61 -11.16
CA ASN A 188 -13.32 -24.44 -11.15
C ASN A 188 -13.83 -24.78 -12.56
N HIS A 189 -13.74 -23.81 -13.49
CA HIS A 189 -14.10 -24.04 -14.89
C HIS A 189 -13.21 -25.11 -15.55
N ASN A 190 -11.99 -25.26 -15.09
CA ASN A 190 -11.05 -26.29 -15.57
C ASN A 190 -11.03 -27.56 -14.68
N GLY A 191 -12.01 -27.75 -13.81
CA GLY A 191 -12.09 -28.93 -12.93
C GLY A 191 -11.04 -28.98 -11.82
N LEU A 192 -10.47 -27.83 -11.46
CA LEU A 192 -9.42 -27.69 -10.44
C LEU A 192 -9.91 -26.78 -9.30
N ALA A 193 -9.44 -27.05 -8.08
CA ALA A 193 -9.68 -26.19 -6.93
C ALA A 193 -8.42 -25.36 -6.59
N TYR A 194 -8.64 -24.30 -5.84
CA TYR A 194 -7.55 -23.45 -5.34
C TYR A 194 -6.80 -24.14 -4.20
N ASN A 195 -5.47 -24.11 -4.28
CA ASN A 195 -4.58 -24.39 -3.18
C ASN A 195 -3.38 -23.43 -3.18
N ALA A 196 -3.02 -22.88 -2.03
CA ALA A 196 -1.99 -21.86 -1.91
C ALA A 196 -0.56 -22.41 -2.05
N ASP A 197 -0.32 -23.65 -1.61
CA ASP A 197 1.01 -24.27 -1.52
C ASP A 197 1.38 -25.08 -2.76
N LEU A 198 0.38 -25.60 -3.47
CA LEU A 198 0.59 -26.48 -4.61
C LEU A 198 1.44 -25.86 -5.74
N PRO A 199 1.31 -24.54 -6.09
CA PRO A 199 2.17 -23.94 -7.11
C PRO A 199 3.67 -24.06 -6.81
N ALA A 200 4.09 -23.86 -5.55
CA ALA A 200 5.49 -23.96 -5.16
C ALA A 200 6.02 -25.42 -5.29
N LEU A 201 5.23 -26.40 -4.86
CA LEU A 201 5.56 -27.82 -5.00
C LEU A 201 5.59 -28.26 -6.46
N CYS A 202 4.68 -27.75 -7.29
CA CYS A 202 4.70 -27.99 -8.73
C CYS A 202 5.98 -27.49 -9.38
N HIS A 203 6.47 -26.29 -9.04
CA HIS A 203 7.76 -25.78 -9.53
C HIS A 203 8.91 -26.67 -9.10
N GLN A 204 8.96 -27.06 -7.82
CA GLN A 204 10.02 -27.97 -7.31
C GLN A 204 10.00 -29.31 -8.05
N TYR A 205 8.81 -29.86 -8.29
CA TYR A 205 8.69 -31.13 -9.01
C TYR A 205 9.09 -31.03 -10.48
N ILE A 206 8.76 -29.93 -11.17
CA ILE A 206 9.18 -29.69 -12.55
C ILE A 206 10.71 -29.60 -12.67
N GLU A 207 11.38 -29.01 -11.66
CA GLU A 207 12.85 -28.86 -11.66
C GLU A 207 13.57 -30.15 -11.25
N ALA A 208 13.12 -30.84 -10.20
CA ALA A 208 13.83 -31.97 -9.60
C ALA A 208 13.26 -33.34 -10.03
N GLY A 209 12.05 -33.41 -10.52
CA GLY A 209 11.38 -34.66 -10.87
C GLY A 209 11.33 -35.64 -9.72
N ALA A 210 11.64 -36.90 -9.98
CA ALA A 210 11.72 -37.95 -8.96
C ALA A 210 12.86 -37.77 -7.93
N ALA A 211 13.78 -36.82 -8.14
CA ALA A 211 14.83 -36.49 -7.18
C ALA A 211 14.34 -35.52 -6.08
N MET A 212 13.11 -35.01 -6.18
CA MET A 212 12.47 -34.27 -5.10
C MET A 212 12.35 -35.13 -3.84
N ALA A 213 12.46 -34.50 -2.66
CA ALA A 213 12.37 -35.22 -1.38
C ALA A 213 11.05 -36.02 -1.29
N PRO A 214 11.10 -37.30 -0.85
CA PRO A 214 9.91 -38.17 -0.78
C PRO A 214 8.75 -37.57 0.02
N ASP A 215 9.04 -36.89 1.11
CA ASP A 215 8.02 -36.23 1.96
C ASP A 215 7.34 -35.06 1.22
N ALA A 216 8.08 -34.32 0.41
CA ALA A 216 7.55 -33.24 -0.42
C ALA A 216 6.65 -33.77 -1.55
N ILE A 217 7.01 -34.93 -2.14
CA ILE A 217 6.18 -35.61 -3.14
C ILE A 217 4.90 -36.13 -2.49
N ALA A 218 4.99 -36.72 -1.27
CA ALA A 218 3.82 -37.18 -0.53
C ALA A 218 2.87 -36.00 -0.23
N LYS A 219 3.39 -34.90 0.30
CA LYS A 219 2.63 -33.68 0.54
C LYS A 219 1.97 -33.15 -0.75
N MET A 220 2.71 -33.13 -1.86
CA MET A 220 2.16 -32.72 -3.14
C MET A 220 0.99 -33.60 -3.59
N ASN A 221 1.10 -34.94 -3.44
CA ASN A 221 0.03 -35.88 -3.77
C ASN A 221 -1.22 -35.67 -2.90
N ASP A 222 -1.05 -35.42 -1.60
CA ASP A 222 -2.16 -35.11 -0.69
C ASP A 222 -2.88 -33.83 -1.12
N LEU A 223 -2.14 -32.80 -1.52
CA LEU A 223 -2.71 -31.54 -2.01
C LEU A 223 -3.38 -31.72 -3.38
N ILE A 224 -2.84 -32.56 -4.27
CA ILE A 224 -3.47 -32.89 -5.55
C ILE A 224 -4.85 -33.53 -5.32
N ALA A 225 -4.97 -34.45 -4.38
CA ALA A 225 -6.25 -35.08 -4.04
C ALA A 225 -7.31 -34.07 -3.54
N LEU A 226 -6.89 -32.91 -2.99
CA LEU A 226 -7.79 -31.84 -2.56
C LEU A 226 -8.23 -30.94 -3.71
N VAL A 227 -7.44 -30.84 -4.78
CA VAL A 227 -7.71 -29.88 -5.87
C VAL A 227 -8.31 -30.51 -7.12
N THR A 228 -8.26 -31.82 -7.25
CA THR A 228 -8.90 -32.54 -8.37
C THR A 228 -9.42 -33.91 -7.93
N VAL A 229 -10.52 -34.33 -8.52
CA VAL A 229 -11.08 -35.68 -8.31
C VAL A 229 -10.43 -36.75 -9.17
N THR A 230 -9.69 -36.35 -10.21
CA THR A 230 -9.00 -37.26 -11.14
C THR A 230 -7.55 -37.46 -10.72
N VAL A 231 -7.15 -38.71 -10.48
CA VAL A 231 -5.75 -39.03 -10.20
C VAL A 231 -4.91 -38.79 -11.47
N PRO A 232 -3.88 -37.92 -11.43
CA PRO A 232 -3.06 -37.65 -12.60
C PRO A 232 -2.26 -38.87 -13.03
N ALA A 233 -2.27 -39.19 -14.33
CA ALA A 233 -1.45 -40.25 -14.89
C ALA A 233 0.05 -39.84 -14.94
N ASN A 234 0.34 -38.55 -15.10
CA ASN A 234 1.66 -37.97 -15.12
C ASN A 234 1.69 -36.70 -14.23
N LEU A 235 2.52 -36.70 -13.20
CA LEU A 235 2.64 -35.58 -12.26
C LEU A 235 3.25 -34.34 -12.89
N THR A 236 4.19 -34.48 -13.85
CA THR A 236 4.79 -33.34 -14.54
C THR A 236 3.74 -32.61 -15.38
N ASP A 237 2.95 -33.34 -16.14
CA ASP A 237 1.89 -32.76 -16.98
C ASP A 237 0.81 -32.09 -16.11
N PHE A 238 0.46 -32.73 -14.97
CA PHE A 238 -0.45 -32.13 -14.01
C PHE A 238 0.08 -30.82 -13.45
N CYS A 239 1.34 -30.79 -12.99
CA CYS A 239 1.98 -29.60 -12.44
C CYS A 239 2.00 -28.45 -13.46
N GLN A 240 2.39 -28.75 -14.70
CA GLN A 240 2.38 -27.75 -15.78
C GLN A 240 0.97 -27.20 -16.06
N ASN A 241 -0.02 -28.09 -16.13
CA ASN A 241 -1.41 -27.69 -16.34
C ASN A 241 -1.94 -26.88 -15.16
N TYR A 242 -1.70 -27.32 -13.92
CA TYR A 242 -2.14 -26.60 -12.72
C TYR A 242 -1.56 -25.19 -12.67
N LEU A 243 -0.25 -25.04 -12.89
CA LEU A 243 0.42 -23.74 -12.96
C LEU A 243 -0.13 -22.86 -14.08
N ALA A 244 -0.38 -23.43 -15.26
CA ALA A 244 -0.95 -22.69 -16.38
C ALA A 244 -2.35 -22.17 -16.06
N VAL A 245 -3.24 -23.01 -15.53
CA VAL A 245 -4.60 -22.63 -15.18
C VAL A 245 -4.62 -21.65 -14.00
N PHE A 246 -3.84 -21.90 -12.95
CA PHE A 246 -3.72 -21.04 -11.78
C PHE A 246 -3.29 -19.62 -12.18
N ASN A 247 -2.16 -19.50 -12.92
CA ASN A 247 -1.64 -18.22 -13.34
C ASN A 247 -2.54 -17.50 -14.34
N THR A 248 -3.23 -18.21 -15.25
CA THR A 248 -4.22 -17.60 -16.15
C THR A 248 -5.35 -16.95 -15.35
N GLY A 249 -5.83 -17.59 -14.28
CA GLY A 249 -6.82 -17.00 -13.38
C GLY A 249 -6.33 -15.71 -12.71
N VAL A 250 -5.03 -15.63 -12.36
CA VAL A 250 -4.42 -14.38 -11.84
C VAL A 250 -4.30 -13.32 -12.95
N HIS A 251 -3.96 -13.71 -14.18
CA HIS A 251 -3.92 -12.78 -15.32
C HIS A 251 -5.29 -12.12 -15.60
N TYR A 252 -6.40 -12.83 -15.40
CA TYR A 252 -7.74 -12.23 -15.46
C TYR A 252 -7.95 -11.13 -14.41
N SER A 253 -7.30 -11.22 -13.26
CA SER A 253 -7.33 -10.14 -12.25
C SER A 253 -6.66 -8.87 -12.76
N PHE A 254 -5.55 -9.01 -13.50
CA PHE A 254 -4.91 -7.85 -14.14
C PHE A 254 -5.75 -7.27 -15.27
N LEU A 255 -6.52 -8.10 -16.00
CA LEU A 255 -7.48 -7.61 -16.98
C LEU A 255 -8.60 -6.79 -16.30
N ALA A 256 -9.05 -7.19 -15.10
CA ALA A 256 -9.98 -6.37 -14.31
C ALA A 256 -9.34 -5.03 -13.89
N SER A 257 -8.03 -4.99 -13.61
CA SER A 257 -7.31 -3.73 -13.37
C SER A 257 -7.25 -2.85 -14.62
N VAL A 258 -7.08 -3.44 -15.81
CA VAL A 258 -7.18 -2.69 -17.10
C VAL A 258 -8.57 -2.05 -17.23
N ALA A 259 -9.64 -2.82 -17.01
CA ALA A 259 -11.00 -2.28 -17.07
C ALA A 259 -11.21 -1.12 -16.06
N ALA A 260 -10.71 -1.25 -14.84
CA ALA A 260 -10.75 -0.20 -13.83
C ALA A 260 -10.01 1.07 -14.28
N MET A 261 -8.84 0.94 -14.91
CA MET A 261 -8.10 2.08 -15.46
C MET A 261 -8.85 2.77 -16.60
N LEU A 262 -9.46 2.00 -17.49
CA LEU A 262 -10.25 2.55 -18.60
C LEU A 262 -11.51 3.26 -18.10
N ILE A 263 -12.18 2.73 -17.08
CA ILE A 263 -13.32 3.39 -16.42
C ILE A 263 -12.85 4.69 -15.76
N SER A 264 -11.75 4.66 -15.01
CA SER A 264 -11.17 5.86 -14.38
C SER A 264 -10.83 6.92 -15.42
N LEU A 265 -10.19 6.52 -16.53
CA LEU A 265 -9.88 7.40 -17.65
C LEU A 265 -11.15 7.98 -18.29
N GLY A 266 -12.17 7.15 -18.51
CA GLY A 266 -13.46 7.58 -19.06
C GLY A 266 -14.15 8.63 -18.19
N ILE A 267 -14.20 8.41 -16.86
CA ILE A 267 -14.73 9.37 -15.89
C ILE A 267 -13.92 10.68 -15.96
N PHE A 268 -12.59 10.58 -15.95
CA PHE A 268 -11.71 11.75 -15.98
C PHE A 268 -11.92 12.57 -17.26
N LEU A 269 -11.98 11.92 -18.42
CA LEU A 269 -12.18 12.60 -19.71
C LEU A 269 -13.56 13.25 -19.81
N ALA A 270 -14.62 12.57 -19.35
CA ALA A 270 -15.99 13.10 -19.35
C ALA A 270 -16.12 14.37 -18.50
N THR A 271 -15.39 14.43 -17.39
CA THR A 271 -15.48 15.51 -16.39
C THR A 271 -14.31 16.51 -16.47
N LYS A 272 -13.37 16.32 -17.38
CA LYS A 272 -12.15 17.16 -17.54
C LYS A 272 -12.43 18.66 -17.59
N LYS A 273 -13.58 19.08 -18.12
CA LYS A 273 -13.98 20.49 -18.24
C LYS A 273 -14.32 21.11 -16.89
N GLU A 274 -14.82 20.32 -15.93
CA GLU A 274 -15.21 20.78 -14.60
C GLU A 274 -14.01 20.91 -13.64
N LEU A 275 -12.88 20.30 -14.00
CA LEU A 275 -11.68 20.31 -13.20
C LEU A 275 -10.85 21.58 -13.48
N PRO A 276 -10.40 22.33 -12.45
CA PRO A 276 -9.52 23.47 -12.65
C PRO A 276 -8.10 23.02 -13.07
N THR A 277 -7.31 23.95 -13.55
CA THR A 277 -5.87 23.78 -13.68
C THR A 277 -5.21 24.53 -12.53
N PRO A 278 -4.34 23.88 -11.72
CA PRO A 278 -3.65 24.55 -10.64
C PRO A 278 -2.90 25.78 -11.15
N ALA A 279 -3.12 26.94 -10.47
CA ALA A 279 -2.43 28.15 -10.80
C ALA A 279 -0.93 28.01 -10.45
N ARG A 280 -0.06 28.58 -11.29
CA ARG A 280 1.34 28.73 -10.96
C ARG A 280 1.44 29.56 -9.69
N LYS A 281 2.00 29.00 -8.59
CA LYS A 281 2.33 29.82 -7.42
C LYS A 281 3.32 30.87 -7.88
N ALA A 282 2.88 32.15 -7.90
CA ALA A 282 3.77 33.25 -8.15
C ALA A 282 4.95 33.12 -7.19
N ALA A 283 6.18 33.14 -7.72
CA ALA A 283 7.36 33.25 -6.89
C ALA A 283 7.11 34.47 -5.98
N GLN A 284 6.92 34.24 -4.68
CA GLN A 284 6.72 35.32 -3.73
C GLN A 284 7.92 36.24 -3.88
N GLN A 285 7.64 37.48 -4.27
CA GLN A 285 8.63 38.54 -4.31
C GLN A 285 9.38 38.51 -2.97
N SER A 286 10.70 38.38 -3.05
CA SER A 286 11.59 38.58 -1.92
C SER A 286 11.38 40.02 -1.44
N SER A 287 10.52 40.17 -0.41
CA SER A 287 10.36 41.43 0.27
C SER A 287 11.70 41.83 0.90
N ASP A 288 11.97 43.14 0.95
CA ASP A 288 13.19 43.74 1.49
C ASP A 288 13.37 43.48 2.98
N TYR A 289 13.92 42.31 3.31
CA TYR A 289 14.33 41.97 4.69
C TYR A 289 15.74 42.49 4.96
N THR A 290 15.96 42.98 6.17
CA THR A 290 17.32 43.35 6.66
C THR A 290 18.23 42.12 6.72
N ALA A 291 19.55 42.32 6.80
CA ALA A 291 20.51 41.23 6.91
C ALA A 291 20.30 40.39 8.19
N GLU A 292 19.91 41.04 9.29
CA GLU A 292 19.64 40.38 10.58
C GLU A 292 18.37 39.57 10.54
N GLU A 293 17.30 40.08 9.94
CA GLU A 293 16.04 39.34 9.72
C GLU A 293 16.24 38.12 8.82
N ARG A 294 17.06 38.24 7.77
CA ARG A 294 17.43 37.10 6.90
C ARG A 294 18.22 36.02 7.68
N ALA A 295 19.15 36.43 8.57
CA ALA A 295 19.93 35.50 9.38
C ALA A 295 19.05 34.77 10.43
N ALA A 296 18.16 35.50 11.11
CA ALA A 296 17.18 34.91 12.03
C ALA A 296 16.24 33.94 11.34
N MET A 297 15.68 34.35 10.18
CA MET A 297 14.82 33.51 9.35
C MET A 297 15.55 32.27 8.83
N ALA A 298 16.81 32.39 8.41
CA ALA A 298 17.60 31.24 7.97
C ALA A 298 17.84 30.22 9.11
N THR A 299 18.04 30.72 10.35
CA THR A 299 18.20 29.86 11.52
C THR A 299 16.91 29.14 11.87
N GLU A 300 15.77 29.83 11.83
CA GLU A 300 14.45 29.24 12.05
C GLU A 300 14.13 28.18 10.98
N ILE A 301 14.33 28.51 9.70
CA ILE A 301 14.14 27.57 8.57
C ILE A 301 15.01 26.33 8.77
N ARG A 302 16.27 26.49 9.18
CA ARG A 302 17.18 25.37 9.43
C ARG A 302 16.66 24.46 10.55
N GLN A 303 16.17 25.02 11.65
CA GLN A 303 15.60 24.23 12.75
C GLN A 303 14.33 23.49 12.33
N ARG A 304 13.46 24.13 11.55
CA ARG A 304 12.25 23.53 11.00
C ARG A 304 12.58 22.37 10.05
N ILE A 305 13.60 22.53 9.20
CA ILE A 305 14.08 21.47 8.32
C ILE A 305 14.66 20.30 9.12
N TYR A 306 15.44 20.56 10.16
CA TYR A 306 15.95 19.47 11.02
C TYR A 306 14.82 18.73 11.73
N ALA A 307 13.82 19.43 12.23
CA ALA A 307 12.64 18.82 12.84
C ALA A 307 11.86 17.95 11.84
N LEU A 308 11.72 18.44 10.62
CA LEU A 308 11.09 17.67 9.53
C LEU A 308 11.88 16.38 9.27
N PHE A 309 13.19 16.48 9.03
CA PHE A 309 14.01 15.28 8.74
C PHE A 309 14.01 14.28 9.89
N ALA A 310 14.06 14.73 11.14
CA ALA A 310 13.99 13.84 12.30
C ALA A 310 12.68 13.03 12.32
N VAL A 311 11.55 13.67 12.01
CA VAL A 311 10.26 12.99 11.94
C VAL A 311 10.18 12.09 10.71
N LEU A 312 10.75 12.50 9.58
CA LEU A 312 10.79 11.67 8.34
C LEU A 312 11.58 10.37 8.56
N VAL A 313 12.72 10.43 9.23
CA VAL A 313 13.51 9.22 9.56
C VAL A 313 12.69 8.24 10.39
N ILE A 314 11.94 8.72 11.38
CA ILE A 314 11.06 7.88 12.19
C ILE A 314 9.91 7.32 11.32
N ALA A 315 9.36 8.13 10.44
CA ALA A 315 8.29 7.71 9.54
C ALA A 315 8.72 6.58 8.58
N VAL A 316 10.01 6.53 8.17
CA VAL A 316 10.57 5.41 7.39
C VAL A 316 10.33 4.08 8.09
N PHE A 317 10.66 3.99 9.39
CA PHE A 317 10.53 2.76 10.16
C PHE A 317 9.06 2.37 10.38
N PHE A 318 8.17 3.36 10.54
CA PHE A 318 6.73 3.09 10.58
C PHE A 318 6.24 2.48 9.27
N TRP A 319 6.54 3.10 8.13
CA TRP A 319 6.09 2.62 6.83
C TRP A 319 6.69 1.27 6.47
N TRP A 320 7.94 1.02 6.85
CA TRP A 320 8.56 -0.30 6.72
C TRP A 320 7.79 -1.37 7.50
N SER A 321 7.40 -1.06 8.75
CA SER A 321 6.59 -1.96 9.58
C SER A 321 5.16 -2.07 9.05
N PHE A 322 4.50 -0.96 8.74
CA PHE A 322 3.10 -0.94 8.32
C PHE A 322 2.86 -1.72 7.01
N HIS A 323 3.71 -1.53 6.01
CA HIS A 323 3.54 -2.18 4.72
C HIS A 323 3.94 -3.66 4.69
N GLN A 324 4.37 -4.24 5.83
CA GLN A 324 4.45 -5.70 5.98
C GLN A 324 3.08 -6.37 5.80
N ASN A 325 1.99 -5.61 5.84
CA ASN A 325 0.64 -6.09 5.51
C ASN A 325 0.56 -6.76 4.13
N GLY A 326 1.25 -6.20 3.14
CA GLY A 326 1.30 -6.72 1.77
C GLY A 326 2.36 -7.78 1.52
N THR A 327 3.22 -8.07 2.49
CA THR A 327 4.35 -9.00 2.36
C THR A 327 4.31 -10.06 3.46
N SER A 328 5.08 -9.93 4.54
CA SER A 328 5.20 -10.94 5.61
C SER A 328 3.84 -11.32 6.22
N MET A 329 2.90 -10.38 6.37
CA MET A 329 1.58 -10.70 6.93
C MET A 329 0.70 -11.50 5.95
N SER A 330 0.80 -11.23 4.65
CA SER A 330 0.13 -12.04 3.62
C SER A 330 0.69 -13.47 3.57
N LEU A 331 2.00 -13.63 3.76
CA LEU A 331 2.64 -14.94 3.88
C LEU A 331 2.19 -15.65 5.17
N PHE A 332 2.13 -14.93 6.30
CA PHE A 332 1.64 -15.48 7.57
C PHE A 332 0.17 -15.94 7.45
N ALA A 333 -0.67 -15.16 6.79
CA ALA A 333 -2.05 -15.55 6.53
C ALA A 333 -2.16 -16.84 5.70
N ARG A 334 -1.25 -17.05 4.74
CA ARG A 334 -1.17 -18.27 3.94
C ARG A 334 -0.68 -19.47 4.77
N ASP A 335 0.42 -19.30 5.51
CA ASP A 335 1.12 -20.42 6.14
C ASP A 335 0.50 -20.83 7.47
N PHE A 336 0.18 -19.87 8.34
CA PHE A 336 -0.18 -20.11 9.75
C PHE A 336 -1.66 -19.87 10.09
N VAL A 337 -2.47 -19.48 9.09
CA VAL A 337 -3.90 -19.24 9.30
C VAL A 337 -4.72 -20.20 8.43
N ILE A 338 -5.84 -20.65 8.94
CA ILE A 338 -6.78 -21.50 8.19
C ILE A 338 -7.36 -20.65 7.04
N THR A 339 -6.87 -20.91 5.82
CA THR A 339 -7.23 -20.19 4.60
C THR A 339 -8.04 -21.01 3.61
N SER A 340 -8.44 -22.23 3.97
CA SER A 340 -9.25 -23.11 3.11
C SER A 340 -10.53 -22.45 2.59
N ALA A 341 -11.16 -21.60 3.42
CA ALA A 341 -12.36 -20.84 3.05
C ALA A 341 -12.09 -19.39 2.63
N ILE A 342 -10.93 -18.81 2.99
CA ILE A 342 -10.62 -17.39 2.80
C ILE A 342 -9.20 -17.26 2.22
N PRO A 343 -9.05 -16.95 0.93
CA PRO A 343 -7.74 -16.71 0.32
C PRO A 343 -6.93 -15.63 1.04
N PRO A 344 -5.59 -15.76 1.14
CA PRO A 344 -4.73 -14.85 1.91
C PRO A 344 -4.84 -13.38 1.48
N GLU A 345 -5.10 -13.13 0.22
CA GLU A 345 -5.22 -11.78 -0.35
C GLU A 345 -6.38 -10.98 0.25
N ILE A 346 -7.46 -11.67 0.65
CA ILE A 346 -8.67 -11.01 1.20
C ILE A 346 -8.38 -10.31 2.53
N TRP A 347 -7.42 -10.81 3.31
CA TRP A 347 -7.06 -10.19 4.59
C TRP A 347 -6.56 -8.75 4.45
N GLN A 348 -6.06 -8.35 3.27
CA GLN A 348 -5.69 -6.97 3.01
C GLN A 348 -6.89 -6.01 2.98
N ALA A 349 -8.12 -6.50 2.80
CA ALA A 349 -9.35 -5.71 2.87
C ALA A 349 -9.70 -5.28 4.31
N VAL A 350 -9.17 -5.96 5.32
CA VAL A 350 -9.47 -5.68 6.74
C VAL A 350 -8.98 -4.29 7.16
N ASN A 351 -7.81 -3.85 6.66
CA ASN A 351 -7.31 -2.52 6.95
C ASN A 351 -8.22 -1.42 6.37
N PRO A 352 -8.56 -1.36 5.08
CA PRO A 352 -9.52 -0.39 4.55
C PRO A 352 -10.89 -0.42 5.24
N PHE A 353 -11.37 -1.60 5.63
CA PHE A 353 -12.60 -1.74 6.40
C PHE A 353 -12.48 -0.98 7.74
N PHE A 354 -11.43 -1.26 8.51
CA PHE A 354 -11.21 -0.56 9.77
C PHE A 354 -10.93 0.93 9.58
N VAL A 355 -10.25 1.36 8.50
CA VAL A 355 -10.08 2.80 8.21
C VAL A 355 -11.44 3.49 8.08
N ILE A 356 -12.37 2.91 7.31
CA ILE A 356 -13.70 3.49 7.11
C ILE A 356 -14.48 3.56 8.43
N VAL A 357 -14.49 2.46 9.19
CA VAL A 357 -15.25 2.35 10.44
C VAL A 357 -14.65 3.22 11.56
N LEU A 358 -13.32 3.21 11.71
CA LEU A 358 -12.64 3.87 12.83
C LEU A 358 -12.35 5.35 12.60
N THR A 359 -12.40 5.87 11.37
CA THR A 359 -12.15 7.28 11.10
C THR A 359 -13.04 8.21 11.94
N PHE A 360 -14.34 7.93 12.01
CA PHE A 360 -15.27 8.76 12.79
C PHE A 360 -15.00 8.72 14.30
N PRO A 361 -14.88 7.55 14.95
CA PRO A 361 -14.47 7.46 16.36
C PRO A 361 -13.14 8.15 16.65
N MET A 362 -12.16 8.04 15.74
CA MET A 362 -10.85 8.68 15.91
C MET A 362 -10.93 10.20 15.81
N MET A 363 -11.71 10.74 14.87
CA MET A 363 -11.96 12.17 14.77
C MET A 363 -12.64 12.70 16.05
N TRP A 364 -13.63 11.97 16.56
CA TRP A 364 -14.26 12.29 17.83
C TRP A 364 -13.26 12.27 18.98
N LEU A 365 -12.44 11.23 19.10
CA LEU A 365 -11.40 11.12 20.12
C LEU A 365 -10.43 12.31 20.10
N PHE A 366 -9.98 12.73 18.91
CA PHE A 366 -9.06 13.87 18.77
C PHE A 366 -9.75 15.22 19.10
N ALA A 367 -11.06 15.31 18.97
CA ALA A 367 -11.84 16.49 19.32
C ALA A 367 -12.13 16.60 20.83
N THR A 368 -12.01 15.51 21.60
CA THR A 368 -12.22 15.49 23.06
C THR A 368 -11.17 16.32 23.79
N GLN A 369 -11.42 16.65 25.06
CA GLN A 369 -10.43 17.30 25.92
C GLN A 369 -9.13 16.49 26.04
N TRP A 370 -9.24 15.16 26.06
CA TRP A 370 -8.08 14.27 26.06
C TRP A 370 -7.26 14.43 24.78
N GLY A 371 -7.89 14.34 23.62
CA GLY A 371 -7.21 14.46 22.32
C GLY A 371 -6.56 15.82 22.10
N ARG A 372 -7.13 16.91 22.64
CA ARG A 372 -6.59 18.27 22.56
C ARG A 372 -5.37 18.50 23.46
N ARG A 373 -5.19 17.71 24.53
CA ARG A 373 -4.02 17.80 25.42
C ARG A 373 -2.71 17.34 24.77
N PHE A 374 -2.80 16.49 23.76
CA PHE A 374 -1.63 15.94 23.08
C PHE A 374 -1.30 16.74 21.82
N SER A 375 -0.05 17.19 21.73
CA SER A 375 0.49 17.81 20.52
C SER A 375 0.57 16.80 19.37
N THR A 376 0.68 17.29 18.14
CA THR A 376 0.81 16.44 16.95
C THR A 376 1.98 15.44 17.06
N PRO A 377 3.20 15.84 17.49
CA PRO A 377 4.30 14.89 17.72
C PRO A 377 4.00 13.80 18.75
N LYS A 378 3.31 14.15 19.85
CA LYS A 378 2.89 13.16 20.87
C LYS A 378 1.90 12.14 20.31
N LYS A 379 0.95 12.58 19.51
CA LYS A 379 -0.02 11.68 18.85
C LYS A 379 0.69 10.73 17.88
N ILE A 380 1.65 11.21 17.10
CA ILE A 380 2.47 10.36 16.23
C ILE A 380 3.24 9.32 17.05
N ALA A 381 3.85 9.71 18.17
CA ALA A 381 4.52 8.77 19.06
C ALA A 381 3.57 7.70 19.62
N ILE A 382 2.34 8.08 20.03
CA ILE A 382 1.30 7.13 20.46
C ILE A 382 0.97 6.16 19.34
N GLY A 383 0.83 6.63 18.10
CA GLY A 383 0.61 5.77 16.92
C GLY A 383 1.73 4.73 16.74
N MET A 384 3.00 5.14 16.89
CA MET A 384 4.14 4.22 16.85
C MET A 384 4.05 3.15 17.94
N GLY A 385 3.67 3.54 19.17
CA GLY A 385 3.46 2.60 20.27
C GLY A 385 2.34 1.60 20.00
N ILE A 386 1.23 2.04 19.41
CA ILE A 386 0.11 1.17 19.04
C ILE A 386 0.53 0.16 17.95
N ALA A 387 1.31 0.60 16.94
CA ALA A 387 1.89 -0.33 15.97
C ALA A 387 2.82 -1.36 16.64
N GLY A 388 3.62 -0.91 17.62
CA GLY A 388 4.42 -1.81 18.45
C GLY A 388 3.57 -2.85 19.19
N ILE A 389 2.43 -2.43 19.78
CA ILE A 389 1.49 -3.35 20.46
C ILE A 389 0.95 -4.39 19.48
N ALA A 390 0.62 -4.03 18.24
CA ALA A 390 0.19 -4.99 17.22
C ALA A 390 1.24 -6.08 16.98
N TYR A 391 2.51 -5.70 16.85
CA TYR A 391 3.60 -6.64 16.66
C TYR A 391 3.96 -7.42 17.92
N LEU A 392 3.85 -6.82 19.10
CA LEU A 392 4.01 -7.53 20.37
C LEU A 392 2.95 -8.64 20.52
N PHE A 393 1.70 -8.32 20.19
CA PHE A 393 0.62 -9.30 20.17
C PHE A 393 0.97 -10.47 19.24
N MET A 394 1.42 -10.19 18.01
CA MET A 394 1.82 -11.24 17.06
C MET A 394 3.00 -12.07 17.57
N SER A 395 4.01 -11.41 18.16
CA SER A 395 5.19 -12.08 18.71
C SER A 395 4.80 -13.03 19.85
N VAL A 396 4.02 -12.55 20.83
CA VAL A 396 3.56 -13.36 21.97
C VAL A 396 2.66 -14.51 21.50
N PHE A 397 1.76 -14.23 20.58
CA PHE A 397 0.87 -15.25 20.00
C PHE A 397 1.67 -16.39 19.35
N CYS A 398 2.63 -16.05 18.47
CA CYS A 398 3.44 -17.05 17.78
C CYS A 398 4.37 -17.81 18.73
N PHE A 399 4.90 -17.14 19.76
CA PHE A 399 5.69 -17.79 20.80
C PHE A 399 4.87 -18.82 21.59
N GLN A 400 3.65 -18.48 22.00
CA GLN A 400 2.76 -19.39 22.74
C GLN A 400 2.34 -20.61 21.92
N HIS A 401 2.23 -20.48 20.58
CA HIS A 401 1.91 -21.57 19.67
C HIS A 401 3.15 -22.35 19.21
N GLY A 402 4.36 -21.93 19.62
CA GLY A 402 5.60 -22.60 19.24
C GLY A 402 5.87 -22.61 17.74
N TYR A 403 5.46 -21.55 17.01
CA TYR A 403 5.66 -21.49 15.57
C TYR A 403 7.14 -21.35 15.23
N PRO A 404 7.72 -22.32 14.48
CA PRO A 404 9.09 -22.25 13.98
C PRO A 404 9.21 -21.24 12.83
N SER A 405 10.35 -21.19 12.17
CA SER A 405 10.50 -20.45 10.91
C SER A 405 9.51 -20.96 9.85
N ALA A 406 9.14 -20.10 8.92
CA ALA A 406 8.20 -20.50 7.85
C ALA A 406 8.77 -21.65 7.00
N THR A 407 10.10 -21.68 6.81
CA THR A 407 10.76 -22.77 6.08
C THR A 407 10.59 -24.12 6.80
N GLU A 408 10.79 -24.14 8.11
CA GLU A 408 10.59 -25.36 8.92
C GLU A 408 9.13 -25.76 8.99
N PHE A 409 8.22 -24.79 9.15
CA PHE A 409 6.77 -25.06 9.17
C PHE A 409 6.28 -25.72 7.87
N ARG A 410 6.75 -25.24 6.72
CA ARG A 410 6.39 -25.82 5.41
C ARG A 410 7.00 -27.19 5.16
N ALA A 411 8.05 -27.55 5.88
CA ALA A 411 8.64 -28.88 5.84
C ALA A 411 7.85 -29.92 6.65
N LEU A 412 6.89 -29.50 7.49
CA LEU A 412 6.00 -30.40 8.21
C LEU A 412 5.07 -31.15 7.26
N ASP A 413 4.63 -32.34 7.65
CA ASP A 413 3.57 -33.03 6.93
C ASP A 413 2.26 -32.24 6.92
N ALA A 414 1.43 -32.46 5.90
CA ALA A 414 0.22 -31.63 5.66
C ALA A 414 -0.77 -31.70 6.84
N SER A 415 -0.89 -32.84 7.50
CA SER A 415 -1.83 -33.05 8.63
C SER A 415 -1.36 -32.31 9.88
N THR A 416 -0.08 -32.38 10.19
CA THR A 416 0.54 -31.68 11.33
C THR A 416 0.49 -30.15 11.08
N ALA A 417 0.88 -29.70 9.89
CA ALA A 417 0.84 -28.29 9.54
C ALA A 417 -0.59 -27.72 9.66
N GLU A 418 -1.60 -28.42 9.15
CA GLU A 418 -3.01 -27.96 9.21
C GLU A 418 -3.53 -27.91 10.66
N SER A 419 -3.15 -28.86 11.50
CA SER A 419 -3.55 -28.89 12.92
C SER A 419 -2.96 -27.75 13.75
N LEU A 420 -1.82 -27.20 13.33
CA LEU A 420 -1.13 -26.10 14.00
C LEU A 420 -1.62 -24.72 13.54
N LYS A 421 -2.33 -24.63 12.40
CA LYS A 421 -2.84 -23.34 11.92
C LYS A 421 -3.84 -22.73 12.87
N SER A 422 -3.77 -21.43 13.02
CA SER A 422 -4.67 -20.64 13.87
C SER A 422 -5.90 -20.16 13.11
N GLY A 423 -6.94 -19.80 13.87
CA GLY A 423 -8.12 -19.14 13.30
C GLY A 423 -7.83 -17.69 12.87
N PRO A 424 -8.72 -17.10 12.05
CA PRO A 424 -8.50 -15.79 11.44
C PRO A 424 -8.54 -14.59 12.43
N MET A 425 -8.97 -14.80 13.67
CA MET A 425 -9.09 -13.73 14.66
C MET A 425 -7.75 -13.05 14.96
N VAL A 426 -6.64 -13.79 14.86
CA VAL A 426 -5.29 -13.24 15.04
C VAL A 426 -4.99 -12.11 14.04
N LEU A 427 -5.39 -12.28 12.79
CA LEU A 427 -5.22 -11.26 11.75
C LEU A 427 -6.13 -10.05 11.99
N ILE A 428 -7.39 -10.29 12.38
CA ILE A 428 -8.37 -9.22 12.65
C ILE A 428 -7.86 -8.31 13.78
N ILE A 429 -7.34 -8.89 14.88
CA ILE A 429 -6.78 -8.13 16.00
C ILE A 429 -5.54 -7.34 15.55
N TYR A 430 -4.64 -7.97 14.80
CA TYR A 430 -3.46 -7.29 14.27
C TYR A 430 -3.83 -6.09 13.40
N TYR A 431 -4.72 -6.29 12.41
CA TYR A 431 -5.16 -5.23 11.51
C TYR A 431 -5.89 -4.11 12.25
N PHE A 432 -6.67 -4.43 13.28
CA PHE A 432 -7.32 -3.42 14.12
C PHE A 432 -6.29 -2.46 14.74
N PHE A 433 -5.30 -2.99 15.44
CA PHE A 433 -4.27 -2.14 16.07
C PHE A 433 -3.43 -1.40 15.04
N MET A 434 -3.05 -2.04 13.95
CA MET A 434 -2.28 -1.39 12.87
C MET A 434 -3.06 -0.25 12.20
N THR A 435 -4.37 -0.42 12.00
CA THR A 435 -5.22 0.64 11.45
C THR A 435 -5.39 1.80 12.42
N VAL A 436 -5.57 1.52 13.73
CA VAL A 436 -5.56 2.59 14.73
C VAL A 436 -4.25 3.36 14.69
N ALA A 437 -3.11 2.67 14.64
CA ALA A 437 -1.80 3.31 14.52
C ALA A 437 -1.70 4.19 13.26
N GLU A 438 -2.17 3.70 12.12
CA GLU A 438 -2.22 4.44 10.87
C GLU A 438 -3.01 5.73 10.99
N LEU A 439 -4.19 5.69 11.61
CA LEU A 439 -5.04 6.87 11.80
C LEU A 439 -4.40 7.93 12.73
N PHE A 440 -3.50 7.52 13.63
CA PHE A 440 -2.65 8.44 14.41
C PHE A 440 -1.49 9.02 13.62
N ILE A 441 -0.99 8.36 12.59
CA ILE A 441 0.26 8.74 11.92
C ILE A 441 0.02 9.41 10.58
N SER A 442 -0.80 8.81 9.71
CA SER A 442 -0.97 9.29 8.34
C SER A 442 -1.52 10.71 8.24
N PRO A 443 -2.68 11.06 8.84
CA PRO A 443 -3.21 12.42 8.73
C PRO A 443 -2.40 13.43 9.56
N LEU A 444 -1.89 13.01 10.72
CA LEU A 444 -1.17 13.90 11.61
C LEU A 444 0.27 14.16 11.13
N GLY A 445 0.87 13.22 10.42
CA GLY A 445 2.17 13.42 9.78
C GLY A 445 2.09 14.49 8.69
N LEU A 446 1.09 14.42 7.81
CA LEU A 446 0.83 15.47 6.80
C LEU A 446 0.56 16.84 7.46
N SER A 447 -0.23 16.87 8.54
CA SER A 447 -0.48 18.08 9.32
C SER A 447 0.80 18.63 9.95
N PHE A 448 1.66 17.76 10.52
CA PHE A 448 2.95 18.16 11.09
C PHE A 448 3.85 18.77 10.02
N VAL A 449 3.99 18.09 8.87
CA VAL A 449 4.77 18.61 7.73
C VAL A 449 4.29 20.00 7.32
N SER A 450 2.97 20.20 7.21
CA SER A 450 2.41 21.50 6.81
C SER A 450 2.68 22.62 7.82
N LYS A 451 2.82 22.30 9.11
CA LYS A 451 3.16 23.27 10.18
C LYS A 451 4.63 23.64 10.20
N VAL A 452 5.51 22.66 9.94
CA VAL A 452 6.97 22.83 10.04
C VAL A 452 7.58 23.33 8.74
N ALA A 453 6.96 23.00 7.61
CA ALA A 453 7.48 23.37 6.29
C ALA A 453 7.54 24.89 6.11
N PRO A 454 8.67 25.44 5.61
CA PRO A 454 8.71 26.81 5.15
C PRO A 454 7.65 27.03 4.04
N LYS A 455 6.99 28.20 4.03
CA LYS A 455 5.88 28.49 3.12
C LYS A 455 6.23 28.28 1.63
N ASN A 456 7.47 28.60 1.27
CA ASN A 456 8.00 28.45 -0.10
C ASN A 456 8.41 27.00 -0.45
N LEU A 457 8.51 26.09 0.53
CA LEU A 457 8.96 24.71 0.35
C LEU A 457 7.89 23.68 0.75
N LEU A 458 6.65 24.12 0.97
CA LEU A 458 5.58 23.25 1.45
C LEU A 458 5.35 22.04 0.54
N GLY A 459 5.31 22.23 -0.77
CA GLY A 459 5.15 21.15 -1.75
C GLY A 459 6.31 20.14 -1.69
N LEU A 460 7.55 20.65 -1.61
CA LEU A 460 8.73 19.79 -1.45
C LEU A 460 8.68 18.99 -0.16
N CYS A 461 8.33 19.64 0.96
CA CYS A 461 8.25 18.97 2.27
C CYS A 461 7.15 17.89 2.31
N GLN A 462 6.01 18.13 1.67
CA GLN A 462 4.96 17.12 1.47
C GLN A 462 5.46 15.97 0.59
N GLY A 463 6.22 16.27 -0.47
CA GLY A 463 6.88 15.26 -1.29
C GLY A 463 7.91 14.44 -0.50
N LEU A 464 8.66 15.03 0.42
CA LEU A 464 9.60 14.31 1.29
C LEU A 464 8.87 13.35 2.26
N TRP A 465 7.66 13.68 2.71
CA TRP A 465 6.82 12.72 3.47
C TRP A 465 6.52 11.46 2.67
N LEU A 466 6.15 11.61 1.40
CA LEU A 466 5.99 10.48 0.48
C LEU A 466 7.32 9.75 0.22
N GLY A 467 8.43 10.50 0.18
CA GLY A 467 9.78 9.95 0.08
C GLY A 467 10.15 9.06 1.26
N ALA A 468 9.78 9.42 2.49
CA ALA A 468 9.98 8.57 3.66
C ALA A 468 9.22 7.24 3.52
N THR A 469 7.99 7.27 3.01
CA THR A 469 7.23 6.04 2.68
C THR A 469 7.96 5.21 1.63
N ALA A 470 8.51 5.85 0.58
CA ALA A 470 9.27 5.17 -0.46
C ALA A 470 10.49 4.44 0.10
N VAL A 471 11.26 5.09 0.97
CA VAL A 471 12.45 4.50 1.61
C VAL A 471 12.04 3.30 2.48
N GLY A 472 10.99 3.43 3.31
CA GLY A 472 10.47 2.32 4.10
C GLY A 472 10.08 1.11 3.24
N ASN A 473 9.40 1.37 2.11
CA ASN A 473 9.00 0.34 1.17
C ASN A 473 10.17 -0.36 0.47
N GLY A 474 11.28 0.34 0.25
CA GLY A 474 12.51 -0.23 -0.31
C GLY A 474 13.10 -1.36 0.54
N PHE A 475 12.79 -1.41 1.83
CA PHE A 475 13.28 -2.42 2.77
C PHE A 475 12.27 -3.53 3.10
N LEU A 476 11.11 -3.58 2.42
CA LEU A 476 10.05 -4.55 2.73
C LEU A 476 10.50 -6.01 2.60
N TRP A 477 11.42 -6.30 1.69
CA TRP A 477 11.99 -7.64 1.46
C TRP A 477 12.70 -8.24 2.69
N ILE A 478 13.13 -7.40 3.65
CA ILE A 478 13.78 -7.86 4.89
C ILE A 478 12.79 -8.65 5.76
N GLY A 479 11.50 -8.29 5.75
CA GLY A 479 10.49 -9.01 6.51
C GLY A 479 10.38 -10.48 6.11
N PRO A 480 10.08 -10.82 4.83
CA PRO A 480 10.06 -12.20 4.36
C PRO A 480 11.40 -12.94 4.53
N LEU A 481 12.54 -12.23 4.42
CA LEU A 481 13.85 -12.83 4.68
C LEU A 481 13.97 -13.31 6.14
N MET A 482 13.57 -12.49 7.11
CA MET A 482 13.54 -12.89 8.52
C MET A 482 12.51 -14.00 8.76
N TYR A 483 11.31 -13.84 8.22
CA TYR A 483 10.19 -14.77 8.32
C TYR A 483 10.56 -16.19 7.91
N ASN A 484 11.41 -16.36 6.92
CA ASN A 484 11.86 -17.68 6.44
C ASN A 484 13.05 -18.25 7.22
N LYS A 485 13.85 -17.41 7.93
CA LYS A 485 15.12 -17.83 8.51
C LYS A 485 15.14 -17.96 10.04
N ILE A 486 14.27 -17.24 10.72
CA ILE A 486 14.19 -17.22 12.18
C ILE A 486 12.77 -17.56 12.61
N ASP A 487 12.60 -17.96 13.87
CA ASP A 487 11.27 -18.23 14.41
C ASP A 487 10.33 -17.04 14.19
N ILE A 488 9.08 -17.33 13.88
CA ILE A 488 8.09 -16.30 13.53
C ILE A 488 7.93 -15.26 14.64
N TRP A 489 7.95 -15.68 15.91
CA TRP A 489 7.85 -14.75 17.04
C TRP A 489 9.03 -13.76 17.09
N GLN A 490 10.24 -14.20 16.73
CA GLN A 490 11.43 -13.33 16.66
C GLN A 490 11.29 -12.29 15.54
N CYS A 491 10.77 -12.71 14.38
CA CYS A 491 10.49 -11.81 13.27
C CYS A 491 9.57 -10.65 13.72
N TRP A 492 8.47 -10.97 14.39
CA TRP A 492 7.55 -9.96 14.90
C TRP A 492 8.13 -9.14 16.05
N ALA A 493 8.98 -9.75 16.90
CA ALA A 493 9.70 -9.04 17.97
C ALA A 493 10.64 -7.96 17.41
N VAL A 494 11.26 -8.18 16.25
CA VAL A 494 12.07 -7.13 15.57
C VAL A 494 11.21 -5.94 15.20
N PHE A 495 10.04 -6.14 14.58
CA PHE A 495 9.14 -5.04 14.23
C PHE A 495 8.57 -4.34 15.46
N PHE A 496 8.26 -5.09 16.54
CA PHE A 496 7.90 -4.51 17.83
C PHE A 496 9.01 -3.57 18.35
N ALA A 497 10.26 -4.06 18.39
CA ALA A 497 11.41 -3.28 18.87
C ALA A 497 11.60 -2.01 18.01
N VAL A 498 11.50 -2.09 16.69
CA VAL A 498 11.62 -0.95 15.77
C VAL A 498 10.54 0.10 16.05
N CYS A 499 9.29 -0.31 16.19
CA CYS A 499 8.19 0.61 16.48
C CYS A 499 8.34 1.26 17.88
N PHE A 500 8.76 0.47 18.88
CA PHE A 500 8.92 0.95 20.25
C PHE A 500 10.10 1.90 20.40
N ILE A 501 11.24 1.61 19.76
CA ILE A 501 12.40 2.52 19.69
C ILE A 501 11.99 3.81 18.97
N SER A 502 11.28 3.72 17.87
CA SER A 502 10.76 4.88 17.13
C SER A 502 9.86 5.75 18.02
N MET A 503 8.97 5.13 18.79
CA MET A 503 8.14 5.82 19.79
C MET A 503 9.01 6.52 20.84
N ALA A 504 10.00 5.84 21.43
CA ALA A 504 10.85 6.37 22.46
C ALA A 504 11.68 7.58 21.95
N VAL A 505 12.26 7.46 20.75
CA VAL A 505 12.99 8.55 20.09
C VAL A 505 12.07 9.74 19.84
N MET A 506 10.86 9.51 19.32
CA MET A 506 9.89 10.58 19.08
C MET A 506 9.51 11.28 20.39
N LEU A 507 9.24 10.54 21.47
CA LEU A 507 8.93 11.12 22.80
C LEU A 507 10.10 11.92 23.35
N GLY A 508 11.35 11.47 23.16
CA GLY A 508 12.55 12.22 23.55
C GLY A 508 12.67 13.57 22.84
N MET A 509 12.21 13.66 21.60
CA MET A 509 12.25 14.88 20.78
C MET A 509 11.02 15.78 20.94
N VAL A 510 9.96 15.35 21.61
CA VAL A 510 8.67 16.07 21.66
C VAL A 510 8.83 17.53 22.07
N LYS A 511 9.56 17.82 23.16
CA LYS A 511 9.73 19.20 23.65
C LYS A 511 10.39 20.12 22.62
N TRP A 512 11.36 19.59 21.88
CA TRP A 512 12.00 20.32 20.79
C TRP A 512 11.04 20.53 19.60
N LEU A 513 10.35 19.47 19.18
CA LEU A 513 9.38 19.53 18.07
C LEU A 513 8.22 20.49 18.38
N GLU A 514 7.71 20.50 19.61
CA GLU A 514 6.67 21.44 20.04
C GLU A 514 7.15 22.91 20.04
N ARG A 515 8.43 23.14 20.31
CA ARG A 515 9.02 24.49 20.25
C ARG A 515 9.13 24.99 18.81
N VAL A 516 9.52 24.12 17.90
CA VAL A 516 9.70 24.46 16.48
C VAL A 516 8.35 24.60 15.74
N THR A 517 7.27 24.01 16.27
CA THR A 517 5.91 24.09 15.68
C THR A 517 5.07 25.25 16.20
N LYS A 518 5.53 25.94 17.26
CA LYS A 518 4.92 27.18 17.77
C LYS A 518 5.38 28.37 16.95
#